data_b9552f18e24cec5b64fbef65a1753c3c
#
_entry.id   b9552f18e24cec5b64fbef65a1753c3c
#
_cell.length_a   1.000
_cell.length_b   1.000
_cell.length_c   1.000
_cell.angle_alpha   90.00
_cell.angle_beta   90.00
_cell.angle_gamma   90.00
#
_symmetry.space_group_name_H-M   'P 1'
#
loop_
_entity.id
_entity.type
_entity.pdbx_description
1 polymer ?
#
loop_
_entity_poly.entity_id
_entity_poly.type
_entity_poly.pdbx_seq_one_letter_code
_entity_poly.pdbx_strand_id
1 'polypeptide(L)'
;MSGKILLVEDHEEIWDFLSRRLKRRGYEVVLAHDGEAGVQQARAAQPDVILLDMNLPILDGWSTARALKAATDTRAIPIIALTAHAMSGDRDKAIQAGCDDYHPKPIDFPKLLTQIGTAIGAGD
;
A
#
# COMPACT_ATOMS: atom_id res chain seq x y z
N MET A 1 -4.26 14.02 11.89
CA MET A 1 -4.40 13.18 10.71
C MET A 1 -5.08 11.89 11.06
N SER A 2 -6.02 11.47 10.26
CA SER A 2 -6.79 10.26 10.53
C SER A 2 -7.07 9.53 9.23
N GLY A 3 -7.45 8.27 9.35
CA GLY A 3 -7.75 7.41 8.21
C GLY A 3 -7.33 6.00 8.52
N LYS A 4 -7.75 5.08 7.67
CA LYS A 4 -7.43 3.66 7.79
C LYS A 4 -6.46 3.28 6.67
N ILE A 5 -5.34 2.68 7.05
CA ILE A 5 -4.29 2.25 6.13
C ILE A 5 -4.23 0.73 6.15
N LEU A 6 -4.26 0.11 4.97
CA LEU A 6 -3.93 -1.31 4.84
C LEU A 6 -2.47 -1.40 4.43
N LEU A 7 -1.65 -2.06 5.24
CA LEU A 7 -0.24 -2.28 4.93
C LEU A 7 -0.05 -3.75 4.56
N VAL A 8 0.33 -4.00 3.31
CA VAL A 8 0.58 -5.33 2.78
C VAL A 8 2.09 -5.52 2.67
N GLU A 9 2.67 -6.24 3.61
CA GLU A 9 4.10 -6.40 3.76
C GLU A 9 4.40 -7.68 4.53
N ASP A 10 5.31 -8.52 4.01
CA ASP A 10 5.66 -9.78 4.66
C ASP A 10 6.86 -9.71 5.61
N HIS A 11 7.70 -8.66 5.48
CA HIS A 11 8.86 -8.50 6.35
C HIS A 11 8.46 -7.88 7.68
N GLU A 12 8.64 -8.63 8.77
CA GLU A 12 8.23 -8.19 10.10
C GLU A 12 8.88 -6.87 10.51
N GLU A 13 10.15 -6.68 10.22
CA GLU A 13 10.85 -5.46 10.59
C GLU A 13 10.20 -4.23 9.94
N ILE A 14 9.75 -4.37 8.70
CA ILE A 14 9.15 -3.26 7.97
C ILE A 14 7.73 -2.99 8.45
N TRP A 15 6.87 -4.03 8.52
CA TRP A 15 5.49 -3.79 8.92
C TRP A 15 5.37 -3.37 10.39
N ASP A 16 6.24 -3.87 11.26
CA ASP A 16 6.25 -3.46 12.66
C ASP A 16 6.64 -1.98 12.79
N PHE A 17 7.74 -1.60 12.15
CA PHE A 17 8.23 -0.22 12.14
C PHE A 17 7.18 0.75 11.58
N LEU A 18 6.64 0.45 10.41
CA LEU A 18 5.68 1.33 9.75
C LEU A 18 4.37 1.41 10.53
N SER A 19 3.84 0.28 11.00
CA SER A 19 2.56 0.29 11.70
C SER A 19 2.63 1.11 12.99
N ARG A 20 3.73 0.99 13.74
CA ARG A 20 3.91 1.78 14.96
C ARG A 20 3.96 3.27 14.68
N ARG A 21 4.73 3.66 13.66
CA ARG A 21 4.87 5.07 13.31
C ARG A 21 3.58 5.67 12.78
N LEU A 22 2.88 4.93 11.95
CA LEU A 22 1.61 5.40 11.39
C LEU A 22 0.55 5.56 12.49
N LYS A 23 0.49 4.62 13.41
CA LYS A 23 -0.44 4.71 14.56
C LYS A 23 -0.16 5.94 15.42
N ARG A 24 1.11 6.27 15.62
CA ARG A 24 1.49 7.48 16.36
C ARG A 24 1.01 8.77 15.70
N ARG A 25 0.81 8.70 14.38
CA ARG A 25 0.30 9.86 13.62
C ARG A 25 -1.22 9.88 13.54
N GLY A 26 -1.89 8.96 14.22
CA GLY A 26 -3.34 8.95 14.31
C GLY A 26 -4.04 8.07 13.30
N TYR A 27 -3.30 7.29 12.50
CA TYR A 27 -3.90 6.36 11.55
C TYR A 27 -4.25 5.03 12.21
N GLU A 28 -5.34 4.44 11.74
CA GLU A 28 -5.64 3.04 12.03
C GLU A 28 -4.90 2.19 10.98
N VAL A 29 -4.22 1.13 11.41
CA VAL A 29 -3.44 0.29 10.51
C VAL A 29 -3.94 -1.14 10.55
N VAL A 30 -4.27 -1.68 9.38
CA VAL A 30 -4.62 -3.08 9.19
C VAL A 30 -3.45 -3.74 8.46
N LEU A 31 -3.04 -4.92 8.90
CA LEU A 31 -1.89 -5.63 8.35
C LEU A 31 -2.31 -6.83 7.52
N ALA A 32 -1.61 -7.06 6.42
CA ALA A 32 -1.70 -8.28 5.63
C ALA A 32 -0.27 -8.66 5.23
N HIS A 33 0.06 -9.95 5.27
CA HIS A 33 1.44 -10.39 5.10
C HIS A 33 1.71 -11.08 3.76
N ASP A 34 0.71 -11.16 2.90
CA ASP A 34 0.84 -11.62 1.53
C ASP A 34 -0.24 -10.97 0.66
N GLY A 35 -0.12 -11.14 -0.66
CA GLY A 35 -1.03 -10.49 -1.61
C GLY A 35 -2.46 -10.98 -1.51
N GLU A 36 -2.65 -12.27 -1.26
CA GLU A 36 -3.99 -12.85 -1.12
C GLU A 36 -4.72 -12.30 0.11
N ALA A 37 -4.03 -12.27 1.26
CA ALA A 37 -4.55 -11.64 2.46
C ALA A 37 -4.81 -10.16 2.25
N GLY A 38 -3.96 -9.50 1.46
CA GLY A 38 -4.13 -8.08 1.11
C GLY A 38 -5.44 -7.82 0.39
N VAL A 39 -5.79 -8.65 -0.59
CA VAL A 39 -7.06 -8.52 -1.31
C VAL A 39 -8.25 -8.74 -0.37
N GLN A 40 -8.18 -9.77 0.47
CA GLN A 40 -9.23 -10.07 1.43
C GLN A 40 -9.43 -8.94 2.43
N GLN A 41 -8.35 -8.42 2.98
CA GLN A 41 -8.42 -7.33 3.96
C GLN A 41 -8.90 -6.02 3.34
N ALA A 42 -8.53 -5.75 2.09
CA ALA A 42 -9.03 -4.56 1.40
C ALA A 42 -10.55 -4.58 1.29
N ARG A 43 -11.12 -5.75 0.98
CA ARG A 43 -12.57 -5.90 0.90
C ARG A 43 -13.24 -5.77 2.26
N ALA A 44 -12.67 -6.42 3.27
CA ALA A 44 -13.26 -6.45 4.61
C ALA A 44 -13.15 -5.10 5.33
N ALA A 45 -11.99 -4.47 5.26
CA ALA A 45 -11.68 -3.26 6.04
C ALA A 45 -12.03 -1.97 5.30
N GLN A 46 -12.08 -1.99 3.97
CA GLN A 46 -12.33 -0.79 3.14
C GLN A 46 -11.41 0.37 3.56
N PRO A 47 -10.07 0.19 3.45
CA PRO A 47 -9.14 1.23 3.89
C PRO A 47 -9.22 2.47 3.01
N ASP A 48 -8.67 3.57 3.51
CA ASP A 48 -8.58 4.82 2.74
C ASP A 48 -7.40 4.82 1.79
N VAL A 49 -6.36 4.02 2.09
CA VAL A 49 -5.19 3.86 1.23
C VAL A 49 -4.55 2.50 1.52
N ILE A 50 -3.92 1.94 0.49
CA ILE A 50 -3.17 0.68 0.60
C ILE A 50 -1.70 0.96 0.33
N LEU A 51 -0.84 0.54 1.28
CA LEU A 51 0.61 0.50 1.07
C LEU A 51 0.94 -0.94 0.69
N LEU A 52 1.44 -1.15 -0.52
CA LEU A 52 1.60 -2.47 -1.10
C LEU A 52 3.05 -2.74 -1.48
N ASP A 53 3.69 -3.69 -0.78
CA ASP A 53 5.01 -4.16 -1.16
C ASP A 53 4.92 -4.94 -2.48
N MET A 54 5.81 -4.66 -3.41
CA MET A 54 5.81 -5.32 -4.70
C MET A 54 6.45 -6.72 -4.66
N ASN A 55 7.26 -7.02 -3.66
CA ASN A 55 7.92 -8.33 -3.49
C ASN A 55 7.24 -9.17 -2.43
N LEU A 56 6.05 -9.66 -2.72
CA LEU A 56 5.25 -10.45 -1.79
C LEU A 56 5.28 -11.94 -2.13
N PRO A 57 5.13 -12.82 -1.12
CA PRO A 57 4.92 -14.25 -1.38
C PRO A 57 3.49 -14.52 -1.81
N ILE A 58 3.24 -15.69 -2.34
CA ILE A 58 1.93 -16.25 -2.73
C ILE A 58 1.35 -15.51 -3.95
N LEU A 59 1.00 -14.25 -3.79
CA LEU A 59 0.54 -13.38 -4.86
C LEU A 59 1.37 -12.11 -4.82
N ASP A 60 2.18 -11.88 -5.84
CA ASP A 60 3.09 -10.73 -5.87
C ASP A 60 2.35 -9.40 -5.90
N GLY A 61 3.09 -8.30 -5.67
CA GLY A 61 2.49 -6.97 -5.58
C GLY A 61 1.82 -6.52 -6.88
N TRP A 62 2.41 -6.86 -8.03
CA TRP A 62 1.84 -6.50 -9.34
C TRP A 62 0.48 -7.15 -9.54
N SER A 63 0.42 -8.46 -9.29
CA SER A 63 -0.83 -9.24 -9.41
C SER A 63 -1.86 -8.81 -8.38
N THR A 64 -1.42 -8.49 -7.17
CA THR A 64 -2.29 -7.98 -6.11
C THR A 64 -2.92 -6.65 -6.52
N ALA A 65 -2.12 -5.72 -7.06
CA ALA A 65 -2.63 -4.42 -7.52
C ALA A 65 -3.66 -4.60 -8.63
N ARG A 66 -3.38 -5.47 -9.60
CA ARG A 66 -4.33 -5.75 -10.69
C ARG A 66 -5.63 -6.31 -10.16
N ALA A 67 -5.57 -7.25 -9.21
CA ALA A 67 -6.77 -7.84 -8.61
C ALA A 67 -7.61 -6.79 -7.88
N LEU A 68 -6.96 -5.91 -7.14
CA LEU A 68 -7.64 -4.82 -6.42
C LEU A 68 -8.32 -3.84 -7.39
N LYS A 69 -7.65 -3.50 -8.48
CA LYS A 69 -8.19 -2.55 -9.46
C LYS A 69 -9.24 -3.17 -10.38
N ALA A 70 -9.26 -4.49 -10.50
CA ALA A 70 -10.27 -5.20 -11.30
C ALA A 70 -11.60 -5.37 -10.54
N ALA A 71 -11.59 -5.34 -9.22
CA ALA A 71 -12.79 -5.55 -8.40
C ALA A 71 -13.50 -4.23 -8.12
N THR A 72 -14.81 -4.23 -8.28
CA THR A 72 -15.63 -3.01 -8.12
C THR A 72 -15.59 -2.46 -6.69
N ASP A 73 -15.42 -3.32 -5.70
CA ASP A 73 -15.44 -2.92 -4.29
C ASP A 73 -14.08 -2.41 -3.77
N THR A 74 -13.01 -2.56 -4.56
CA THR A 74 -11.66 -2.12 -4.14
C THR A 74 -10.98 -1.19 -5.14
N ARG A 75 -11.46 -1.09 -6.36
CA ARG A 75 -10.76 -0.35 -7.42
C ARG A 75 -10.59 1.15 -7.15
N ALA A 76 -11.45 1.74 -6.34
CA ALA A 76 -11.37 3.16 -6.01
C ALA A 76 -10.38 3.46 -4.88
N ILE A 77 -9.87 2.45 -4.18
CA ILE A 77 -8.94 2.63 -3.07
C ILE A 77 -7.55 2.96 -3.63
N PRO A 78 -6.93 4.09 -3.26
CA PRO A 78 -5.59 4.42 -3.74
C PRO A 78 -4.55 3.40 -3.27
N ILE A 79 -3.62 3.07 -4.15
CA ILE A 79 -2.51 2.13 -3.85
C ILE A 79 -1.19 2.87 -4.03
N ILE A 80 -0.35 2.84 -2.98
CA ILE A 80 1.02 3.30 -3.04
C ILE A 80 1.93 2.08 -3.04
N ALA A 81 2.66 1.88 -4.14
CA ALA A 81 3.57 0.74 -4.28
C ALA A 81 4.86 1.00 -3.49
N LEU A 82 5.27 0.04 -2.66
CA LEU A 82 6.58 0.08 -2.00
C LEU A 82 7.53 -0.79 -2.81
N THR A 83 8.59 -0.21 -3.36
CA THR A 83 9.47 -0.93 -4.28
C THR A 83 10.94 -0.74 -3.94
N ALA A 84 11.71 -1.84 -4.02
CA ALA A 84 13.16 -1.81 -3.84
C ALA A 84 13.91 -1.40 -5.11
N HIS A 85 13.23 -1.38 -6.27
CA HIS A 85 13.88 -1.23 -7.57
C HIS A 85 13.28 -0.10 -8.41
N ALA A 86 13.04 1.06 -7.80
CA ALA A 86 12.42 2.20 -8.47
C ALA A 86 13.18 2.66 -9.72
N MET A 87 14.50 2.44 -9.75
CA MET A 87 15.36 2.84 -10.88
C MET A 87 15.31 1.87 -12.06
N SER A 88 14.67 0.72 -11.91
CA SER A 88 14.68 -0.35 -12.91
C SER A 88 13.37 -0.46 -13.69
N GLY A 89 12.61 0.63 -13.78
CA GLY A 89 11.33 0.62 -14.46
C GLY A 89 10.17 0.12 -13.61
N ASP A 90 10.39 -0.15 -12.32
CA ASP A 90 9.34 -0.60 -11.40
C ASP A 90 8.24 0.44 -11.23
N ARG A 91 8.59 1.73 -11.32
CA ARG A 91 7.60 2.79 -11.30
C ARG A 91 6.57 2.61 -12.41
N ASP A 92 7.05 2.39 -13.64
CA ASP A 92 6.15 2.23 -14.78
C ASP A 92 5.31 0.97 -14.65
N LYS A 93 5.91 -0.13 -14.16
CA LYS A 93 5.17 -1.36 -13.90
C LYS A 93 4.09 -1.16 -12.84
N ALA A 94 4.41 -0.41 -11.77
CA ALA A 94 3.44 -0.12 -10.70
C ALA A 94 2.24 0.65 -11.26
N ILE A 95 2.50 1.69 -12.05
CA ILE A 95 1.45 2.50 -12.66
C ILE A 95 0.62 1.64 -13.61
N GLN A 96 1.25 0.82 -14.45
CA GLN A 96 0.55 -0.07 -15.38
C GLN A 96 -0.30 -1.12 -14.66
N ALA A 97 0.13 -1.55 -13.46
CA ALA A 97 -0.65 -2.48 -12.65
C ALA A 97 -1.83 -1.80 -11.94
N GLY A 98 -1.92 -0.48 -12.01
CA GLY A 98 -3.01 0.30 -11.43
C GLY A 98 -2.68 1.00 -10.13
N CYS A 99 -1.41 0.99 -9.70
CA CYS A 99 -1.00 1.75 -8.51
C CYS A 99 -1.08 3.25 -8.79
N ASP A 100 -1.49 4.01 -7.78
CA ASP A 100 -1.70 5.45 -7.92
C ASP A 100 -0.41 6.24 -7.65
N ASP A 101 0.51 5.66 -6.90
CA ASP A 101 1.79 6.26 -6.57
C ASP A 101 2.79 5.16 -6.23
N TYR A 102 4.04 5.54 -6.03
CA TYR A 102 5.07 4.60 -5.62
C TYR A 102 6.00 5.25 -4.61
N HIS A 103 6.63 4.43 -3.76
CA HIS A 103 7.61 4.89 -2.78
C HIS A 103 8.80 3.94 -2.81
N PRO A 104 10.00 4.43 -3.15
CA PRO A 104 11.18 3.57 -3.20
C PRO A 104 11.68 3.21 -1.79
N LYS A 105 12.17 2.00 -1.63
CA LYS A 105 12.87 1.59 -0.41
C LYS A 105 14.33 2.04 -0.49
N PRO A 106 14.96 2.41 0.60
CA PRO A 106 14.47 2.37 1.98
C PRO A 106 13.43 3.46 2.26
N ILE A 107 12.57 3.19 3.22
CA ILE A 107 11.44 4.08 3.52
C ILE A 107 11.91 5.45 4.00
N ASP A 108 11.44 6.48 3.32
CA ASP A 108 11.57 7.88 3.75
C ASP A 108 10.24 8.25 4.39
N PHE A 109 10.16 8.17 5.71
CA PHE A 109 8.90 8.29 6.42
C PHE A 109 8.19 9.64 6.21
N PRO A 110 8.88 10.80 6.31
CA PRO A 110 8.22 12.08 6.04
C PRO A 110 7.60 12.14 4.64
N LYS A 111 8.32 11.64 3.63
CA LYS A 111 7.82 11.60 2.25
C LYS A 111 6.62 10.67 2.13
N LEU A 112 6.69 9.51 2.77
CA LEU A 112 5.57 8.55 2.74
C LEU A 112 4.33 9.15 3.40
N LEU A 113 4.48 9.86 4.51
CA LEU A 113 3.35 10.54 5.17
C LEU A 113 2.69 11.55 4.23
N THR A 114 3.48 12.31 3.48
CA THR A 114 2.95 13.26 2.50
C THR A 114 2.16 12.53 1.41
N GLN A 115 2.69 11.43 0.91
CA GLN A 115 2.00 10.62 -0.10
C GLN A 115 0.68 10.05 0.43
N ILE A 116 0.67 9.56 1.66
CA ILE A 116 -0.53 9.03 2.31
C ILE A 116 -1.58 10.13 2.46
N GLY A 117 -1.17 11.29 2.95
CA GLY A 117 -2.07 12.43 3.12
C GLY A 117 -2.70 12.87 1.80
N THR A 118 -1.90 12.92 0.74
CA THR A 118 -2.38 13.25 -0.60
C THR A 118 -3.39 12.21 -1.10
N ALA A 119 -3.08 10.93 -0.92
CA ALA A 119 -3.96 9.85 -1.38
C ALA A 119 -5.30 9.87 -0.68
N ILE A 120 -5.32 10.09 0.64
CA ILE A 120 -6.55 10.15 1.43
C ILE A 120 -7.34 11.43 1.08
N GLY A 121 -6.64 12.56 0.98
CA GLY A 121 -7.28 13.83 0.65
C GLY A 121 -7.84 13.87 -0.76
N ALA A 122 -7.26 13.14 -1.70
CA ALA A 122 -7.75 13.07 -3.07
C ALA A 122 -9.13 12.39 -3.17
N GLY A 123 -9.53 11.64 -2.13
CA GLY A 123 -10.84 11.01 -2.07
C GLY A 123 -11.95 11.94 -1.58
N ASP A 124 -11.58 13.10 -1.11
CA ASP A 124 -12.56 14.07 -0.58
C ASP A 124 -13.20 14.89 -1.73
#